data_cff3f829114e5850a77e1ae0d60112ef
#
_entry.id   cff3f829114e5850a77e1ae0d60112ef
#
_cell.length_a   1.000
_cell.length_b   1.000
_cell.length_c   1.000
_cell.angle_alpha   90.00
_cell.angle_beta   90.00
_cell.angle_gamma   90.00
#
_symmetry.space_group_name_H-M   'P 1'
#
loop_
_entity.id
_entity.type
_entity.pdbx_description
1 polymer ?
#
loop_
_entity_poly.entity_id
_entity_poly.type
_entity_poly.pdbx_seq_one_letter_code
_entity_poly.pdbx_strand_id
1 'polypeptide(L)'
;MQKYGGSSVADAASVKRVAQRIVDTKKQGHEVVVVVSAMGDTTDELIELAEQVSPKPAARELDMLLTAGERISMAVLAMAIHDLGLEARSYTGSQAGLITDATHGKARIIDVAPERIRQALDEGAIPIVAGFQGVSKSTKDITTLGRGGSDTTAVALAAALKADTCEIYTDVDGIFTADPRIVKKAHPLKHITYEEVLELSANGAKVLHSRCVEYARRFKVPVHVRSSFSNKEGTWLISDNERKPGMEQPIISGIAQDLGDAKVTIIGVPDKPGTAASIFESIATAGVNIDMIVQNVSVGSSGKTDVTFTCPKADGEKALKCLEGIKSQIGFESLDYDDQIAKISLVGAGMKSHPGVSATLFRAMAKAGANIEMISTSEIRISVVTRSSDAPKAVEAIHTAFELDSENEAVVYAGTGR
;
A
#
# COMPACT_ATOMS: atom_id res chain seq x y z
N MET A 1 11.13 -6.87 -15.68
CA MET A 1 11.27 -6.91 -14.20
C MET A 1 10.14 -7.73 -13.63
N GLN A 2 10.43 -8.68 -12.74
CA GLN A 2 9.41 -9.51 -12.07
C GLN A 2 9.61 -9.43 -10.55
N LYS A 3 8.56 -9.06 -9.79
CA LYS A 3 8.60 -9.07 -8.32
C LYS A 3 7.68 -10.15 -7.77
N TYR A 4 8.17 -10.94 -6.84
CA TYR A 4 7.40 -11.98 -6.15
C TYR A 4 7.25 -11.66 -4.67
N GLY A 5 6.00 -11.59 -4.18
CA GLY A 5 5.67 -11.38 -2.77
C GLY A 5 5.94 -12.60 -1.90
N GLY A 6 5.89 -12.44 -0.58
CA GLY A 6 6.18 -13.51 0.38
C GLY A 6 5.31 -14.76 0.18
N SER A 7 4.01 -14.60 -0.05
CA SER A 7 3.10 -15.71 -0.35
C SER A 7 3.46 -16.48 -1.62
N SER A 8 4.10 -15.81 -2.59
CA SER A 8 4.55 -16.44 -3.86
C SER A 8 5.75 -17.36 -3.68
N VAL A 9 6.55 -17.13 -2.65
CA VAL A 9 7.77 -17.87 -2.33
C VAL A 9 7.75 -18.48 -0.92
N ALA A 10 6.55 -18.74 -0.38
CA ALA A 10 6.35 -19.15 1.00
C ALA A 10 7.02 -20.46 1.40
N ASP A 11 7.15 -21.39 0.47
CA ASP A 11 7.71 -22.72 0.67
C ASP A 11 8.47 -23.23 -0.56
N ALA A 12 9.10 -24.39 -0.44
CA ALA A 12 9.88 -25.00 -1.52
C ALA A 12 9.04 -25.28 -2.78
N ALA A 13 7.78 -25.65 -2.66
CA ALA A 13 6.90 -25.90 -3.80
C ALA A 13 6.58 -24.59 -4.54
N SER A 14 6.30 -23.54 -3.78
CA SER A 14 6.06 -22.20 -4.29
C SER A 14 7.30 -21.63 -5.00
N VAL A 15 8.49 -21.81 -4.40
CA VAL A 15 9.76 -21.38 -5.02
C VAL A 15 10.00 -22.12 -6.36
N LYS A 16 9.78 -23.42 -6.42
CA LYS A 16 9.90 -24.19 -7.68
C LYS A 16 8.93 -23.72 -8.75
N ARG A 17 7.68 -23.42 -8.39
CA ARG A 17 6.67 -22.86 -9.31
C ARG A 17 7.11 -21.50 -9.86
N VAL A 18 7.63 -20.63 -9.01
CA VAL A 18 8.15 -19.31 -9.40
C VAL A 18 9.38 -19.45 -10.28
N ALA A 19 10.32 -20.33 -9.93
CA ALA A 19 11.51 -20.62 -10.73
C ALA A 19 11.13 -21.07 -12.15
N GLN A 20 10.15 -21.97 -12.28
CA GLN A 20 9.66 -22.43 -13.59
C GLN A 20 9.11 -21.26 -14.42
N ARG A 21 8.28 -20.38 -13.83
CA ARG A 21 7.73 -19.20 -14.52
C ARG A 21 8.83 -18.25 -15.02
N ILE A 22 9.86 -18.01 -14.19
CA ILE A 22 11.01 -17.16 -14.55
C ILE A 22 11.78 -17.78 -15.73
N VAL A 23 12.05 -19.07 -15.65
CA VAL A 23 12.74 -19.84 -16.71
C VAL A 23 11.94 -19.82 -18.01
N ASP A 24 10.62 -20.00 -17.95
CA ASP A 24 9.75 -19.94 -19.12
C ASP A 24 9.77 -18.55 -19.77
N THR A 25 9.75 -17.48 -18.97
CA THR A 25 9.88 -16.10 -19.47
C THR A 25 11.24 -15.88 -20.13
N LYS A 26 12.34 -16.35 -19.54
CA LYS A 26 13.69 -16.25 -20.11
C LYS A 26 13.80 -17.02 -21.44
N LYS A 27 13.22 -18.21 -21.51
CA LYS A 27 13.21 -19.05 -22.73
C LYS A 27 12.38 -18.44 -23.88
N GLN A 28 11.45 -17.54 -23.58
CA GLN A 28 10.72 -16.75 -24.57
C GLN A 28 11.56 -15.62 -25.19
N GLY A 29 12.82 -15.47 -24.78
CA GLY A 29 13.76 -14.47 -25.32
C GLY A 29 13.80 -13.16 -24.54
N HIS A 30 13.19 -13.10 -23.36
CA HIS A 30 13.22 -11.90 -22.51
C HIS A 30 14.47 -11.87 -21.61
N GLU A 31 14.99 -10.69 -21.35
CA GLU A 31 15.86 -10.44 -20.22
C GLU A 31 15.01 -10.32 -18.96
N VAL A 32 15.35 -11.08 -17.92
CA VAL A 32 14.56 -11.14 -16.70
C VAL A 32 15.41 -10.73 -15.50
N VAL A 33 14.94 -9.73 -14.76
CA VAL A 33 15.45 -9.38 -13.43
C VAL A 33 14.35 -9.64 -12.42
N VAL A 34 14.70 -10.30 -11.32
CA VAL A 34 13.74 -10.73 -10.30
C VAL A 34 13.99 -9.97 -9.00
N VAL A 35 12.92 -9.54 -8.34
CA VAL A 35 12.95 -9.02 -6.95
C VAL A 35 12.08 -9.92 -6.08
N VAL A 36 12.60 -10.34 -4.94
CA VAL A 36 11.87 -11.21 -4.01
C VAL A 36 11.67 -10.54 -2.65
N SER A 37 10.54 -10.85 -2.03
CA SER A 37 10.29 -10.61 -0.60
C SER A 37 10.77 -11.80 0.23
N ALA A 38 10.80 -11.64 1.56
CA ALA A 38 11.00 -12.75 2.49
C ALA A 38 9.94 -13.84 2.29
N MET A 39 10.26 -15.08 2.63
CA MET A 39 9.37 -16.23 2.49
C MET A 39 8.22 -16.16 3.49
N GLY A 40 6.98 -16.28 3.01
CA GLY A 40 5.79 -16.33 3.89
C GLY A 40 5.76 -15.20 4.92
N ASP A 41 5.68 -15.56 6.18
CA ASP A 41 5.58 -14.66 7.34
C ASP A 41 6.94 -14.38 8.02
N THR A 42 8.07 -14.77 7.38
CA THR A 42 9.42 -14.65 7.98
C THR A 42 9.75 -13.25 8.51
N THR A 43 9.27 -12.19 7.84
CA THR A 43 9.51 -10.81 8.33
C THR A 43 8.83 -10.58 9.68
N ASP A 44 7.60 -11.03 9.85
CA ASP A 44 6.84 -10.88 11.10
C ASP A 44 7.46 -11.75 12.20
N GLU A 45 7.88 -12.97 11.89
CA GLU A 45 8.61 -13.85 12.83
C GLU A 45 9.93 -13.21 13.33
N LEU A 46 10.67 -12.54 12.45
CA LEU A 46 11.90 -11.83 12.82
C LEU A 46 11.62 -10.61 13.69
N ILE A 47 10.51 -9.89 13.45
CA ILE A 47 10.07 -8.79 14.30
C ILE A 47 9.70 -9.31 15.68
N GLU A 48 8.89 -10.36 15.76
CA GLU A 48 8.50 -11.00 17.02
C GLU A 48 9.72 -11.49 17.81
N LEU A 49 10.70 -12.10 17.13
CA LEU A 49 11.96 -12.51 17.77
C LEU A 49 12.72 -11.31 18.34
N ALA A 50 12.80 -10.20 17.61
CA ALA A 50 13.48 -9.00 18.09
C ALA A 50 12.80 -8.41 19.34
N GLU A 51 11.46 -8.38 19.35
CA GLU A 51 10.65 -7.88 20.46
C GLU A 51 10.75 -8.76 21.71
N GLN A 52 10.88 -10.07 21.56
CA GLN A 52 11.13 -11.01 22.66
C GLN A 52 12.48 -10.76 23.34
N VAL A 53 13.50 -10.32 22.59
CA VAL A 53 14.85 -10.01 23.11
C VAL A 53 14.92 -8.59 23.64
N SER A 54 14.25 -7.63 23.01
CA SER A 54 14.28 -6.22 23.39
C SER A 54 12.94 -5.56 23.13
N PRO A 55 12.27 -4.98 24.15
CA PRO A 55 11.00 -4.27 23.96
C PRO A 55 11.09 -3.03 23.05
N LYS A 56 12.30 -2.53 22.82
CA LYS A 56 12.60 -1.43 21.89
C LYS A 56 13.90 -1.74 21.16
N PRO A 57 13.87 -2.60 20.15
CA PRO A 57 15.07 -2.94 19.39
C PRO A 57 15.64 -1.68 18.71
N ALA A 58 16.97 -1.56 18.71
CA ALA A 58 17.64 -0.49 17.98
C ALA A 58 17.35 -0.61 16.49
N ALA A 59 16.86 0.48 15.87
CA ALA A 59 16.38 0.46 14.50
C ALA A 59 17.44 -0.02 13.49
N ARG A 60 18.73 0.31 13.71
CA ARG A 60 19.84 -0.17 12.89
C ARG A 60 19.98 -1.69 12.94
N GLU A 61 19.91 -2.29 14.13
CA GLU A 61 20.06 -3.74 14.31
C GLU A 61 18.81 -4.48 13.82
N LEU A 62 17.63 -3.85 13.95
CA LEU A 62 16.39 -4.40 13.39
C LEU A 62 16.45 -4.44 11.85
N ASP A 63 16.97 -3.40 11.20
CA ASP A 63 17.20 -3.42 9.74
C ASP A 63 18.13 -4.58 9.34
N MET A 64 19.25 -4.78 10.07
CA MET A 64 20.14 -5.90 9.81
C MET A 64 19.45 -7.26 9.94
N LEU A 65 18.64 -7.46 10.97
CA LEU A 65 17.89 -8.69 11.20
C LEU A 65 16.88 -8.94 10.09
N LEU A 66 16.06 -7.96 9.76
CA LEU A 66 14.97 -8.12 8.80
C LEU A 66 15.47 -8.43 7.39
N THR A 67 16.64 -7.91 6.99
CA THR A 67 17.20 -8.20 5.66
C THR A 67 17.62 -9.66 5.46
N ALA A 68 17.68 -10.47 6.52
CA ALA A 68 17.96 -11.89 6.42
C ALA A 68 16.87 -12.64 5.65
N GLY A 69 15.61 -12.24 5.79
CA GLY A 69 14.48 -12.90 5.12
C GLY A 69 14.62 -12.93 3.60
N GLU A 70 14.85 -11.80 2.98
CA GLU A 70 15.00 -11.70 1.53
C GLU A 70 16.30 -12.36 1.03
N ARG A 71 17.35 -12.40 1.87
CA ARG A 71 18.59 -13.11 1.50
C ARG A 71 18.37 -14.61 1.41
N ILE A 72 17.54 -15.18 2.27
CA ILE A 72 17.14 -16.59 2.18
C ILE A 72 16.36 -16.81 0.88
N SER A 73 15.33 -16.02 0.63
CA SER A 73 14.48 -16.15 -0.56
C SER A 73 15.28 -16.10 -1.86
N MET A 74 16.14 -15.07 -2.01
CA MET A 74 16.92 -14.90 -3.24
C MET A 74 17.86 -16.07 -3.52
N ALA A 75 18.50 -16.61 -2.46
CA ALA A 75 19.44 -17.70 -2.58
C ALA A 75 18.73 -19.02 -2.95
N VAL A 76 17.62 -19.33 -2.26
CA VAL A 76 16.84 -20.54 -2.53
C VAL A 76 16.22 -20.50 -3.93
N LEU A 77 15.73 -19.34 -4.38
CA LEU A 77 15.21 -19.19 -5.74
C LEU A 77 16.31 -19.34 -6.80
N ALA A 78 17.52 -18.80 -6.56
CA ALA A 78 18.66 -18.99 -7.47
C ALA A 78 18.99 -20.46 -7.63
N MET A 79 19.04 -21.23 -6.52
CA MET A 79 19.28 -22.67 -6.56
C MET A 79 18.21 -23.40 -7.39
N ALA A 80 16.94 -23.03 -7.23
CA ALA A 80 15.85 -23.63 -7.99
C ALA A 80 15.92 -23.34 -9.50
N ILE A 81 16.41 -22.15 -9.90
CA ILE A 81 16.63 -21.80 -11.30
C ILE A 81 17.82 -22.55 -11.88
N HIS A 82 18.92 -22.72 -11.10
CA HIS A 82 20.07 -23.55 -11.51
C HIS A 82 19.65 -25.00 -11.76
N ASP A 83 18.77 -25.54 -10.93
CA ASP A 83 18.25 -26.93 -11.10
C ASP A 83 17.45 -27.08 -12.40
N LEU A 84 16.90 -25.97 -12.94
CA LEU A 84 16.22 -25.90 -14.23
C LEU A 84 17.16 -25.61 -15.41
N GLY A 85 18.48 -25.55 -15.17
CA GLY A 85 19.53 -25.44 -16.20
C GLY A 85 19.84 -24.03 -16.68
N LEU A 86 19.40 -22.99 -15.98
CA LEU A 86 19.75 -21.60 -16.29
C LEU A 86 20.62 -20.98 -15.19
N GLU A 87 21.51 -20.07 -15.58
CA GLU A 87 22.32 -19.33 -14.62
C GLU A 87 21.51 -18.23 -13.93
N ALA A 88 21.56 -18.20 -12.61
CA ALA A 88 20.95 -17.17 -11.77
C ALA A 88 21.95 -16.65 -10.74
N ARG A 89 21.91 -15.37 -10.44
CA ARG A 89 22.83 -14.72 -9.46
C ARG A 89 22.05 -13.88 -8.46
N SER A 90 22.29 -14.14 -7.18
CA SER A 90 21.67 -13.42 -6.06
C SER A 90 22.43 -12.14 -5.74
N TYR A 91 21.68 -11.05 -5.49
CA TYR A 91 22.21 -9.75 -5.11
C TYR A 91 21.44 -9.17 -3.92
N THR A 92 22.14 -8.73 -2.91
CA THR A 92 21.53 -7.86 -1.86
C THR A 92 21.15 -6.51 -2.46
N GLY A 93 20.32 -5.73 -1.78
CA GLY A 93 19.96 -4.38 -2.24
C GLY A 93 21.17 -3.49 -2.47
N SER A 94 22.18 -3.54 -1.59
CA SER A 94 23.44 -2.80 -1.77
C SER A 94 24.24 -3.26 -2.99
N GLN A 95 24.31 -4.56 -3.23
CA GLN A 95 24.98 -5.12 -4.40
C GLN A 95 24.25 -4.81 -5.70
N ALA A 96 22.93 -4.65 -5.64
CA ALA A 96 22.10 -4.20 -6.77
C ALA A 96 22.13 -2.68 -6.99
N GLY A 97 22.87 -1.95 -6.15
CA GLY A 97 23.04 -0.50 -6.29
C GLY A 97 21.92 0.34 -5.71
N LEU A 98 21.11 -0.19 -4.77
CA LEU A 98 20.06 0.57 -4.10
C LEU A 98 20.66 1.45 -3.00
N ILE A 99 20.76 2.75 -3.26
CA ILE A 99 21.33 3.75 -2.36
C ILE A 99 20.20 4.51 -1.67
N THR A 100 20.28 4.62 -0.34
CA THR A 100 19.24 5.24 0.48
C THR A 100 19.77 6.38 1.36
N ASP A 101 18.84 7.11 2.00
CA ASP A 101 19.16 7.93 3.17
C ASP A 101 19.48 7.05 4.39
N ALA A 102 19.76 7.67 5.54
CA ALA A 102 20.15 6.98 6.79
C ALA A 102 18.96 6.74 7.74
N THR A 103 17.71 6.81 7.24
CA THR A 103 16.51 6.62 8.06
C THR A 103 16.20 5.14 8.19
N HIS A 104 16.59 4.51 9.29
CA HIS A 104 16.31 3.10 9.53
C HIS A 104 14.80 2.80 9.58
N GLY A 105 14.39 1.63 9.05
CA GLY A 105 13.01 1.15 9.02
C GLY A 105 12.10 1.81 7.99
N LYS A 106 12.46 2.99 7.48
CA LYS A 106 11.66 3.78 6.52
C LYS A 106 12.55 4.55 5.53
N ALA A 107 13.69 3.98 5.15
CA ALA A 107 14.65 4.63 4.28
C ALA A 107 14.04 5.02 2.92
N ARG A 108 14.52 6.12 2.37
CA ARG A 108 14.15 6.59 1.03
C ARG A 108 15.25 6.26 0.04
N ILE A 109 14.87 5.74 -1.12
CA ILE A 109 15.81 5.52 -2.23
C ILE A 109 16.23 6.90 -2.75
N ILE A 110 17.54 7.17 -2.70
CA ILE A 110 18.15 8.41 -3.20
C ILE A 110 18.63 8.20 -4.63
N ASP A 111 19.19 7.02 -4.91
CA ASP A 111 19.79 6.69 -6.20
C ASP A 111 19.76 5.19 -6.43
N VAL A 112 19.83 4.78 -7.71
CA VAL A 112 19.92 3.38 -8.12
C VAL A 112 21.01 3.25 -9.17
N ALA A 113 22.08 2.52 -8.83
CA ALA A 113 23.26 2.29 -9.68
C ALA A 113 23.37 0.79 -10.02
N PRO A 114 22.65 0.29 -11.05
CA PRO A 114 22.43 -1.14 -11.27
C PRO A 114 23.52 -1.79 -12.18
N GLU A 115 24.78 -1.32 -12.15
CA GLU A 115 25.84 -1.79 -13.05
C GLU A 115 26.07 -3.31 -12.94
N ARG A 116 26.06 -3.85 -11.73
CA ARG A 116 26.24 -5.31 -11.52
C ARG A 116 25.06 -6.12 -12.05
N ILE A 117 23.86 -5.54 -12.01
CA ILE A 117 22.67 -6.19 -12.59
C ILE A 117 22.76 -6.19 -14.12
N ARG A 118 23.19 -5.07 -14.73
CA ARG A 118 23.43 -5.00 -16.19
C ARG A 118 24.47 -5.99 -16.62
N GLN A 119 25.62 -6.03 -15.93
CA GLN A 119 26.68 -7.00 -16.23
C GLN A 119 26.16 -8.45 -16.20
N ALA A 120 25.36 -8.82 -15.19
CA ALA A 120 24.80 -10.17 -15.11
C ALA A 120 23.84 -10.48 -16.27
N LEU A 121 23.05 -9.48 -16.71
CA LEU A 121 22.18 -9.61 -17.89
C LEU A 121 23.00 -9.80 -19.18
N ASP A 122 24.05 -9.00 -19.36
CA ASP A 122 24.97 -9.07 -20.53
C ASP A 122 25.67 -10.44 -20.62
N GLU A 123 25.94 -11.06 -19.46
CA GLU A 123 26.48 -12.41 -19.34
C GLU A 123 25.42 -13.51 -19.49
N GLY A 124 24.15 -13.16 -19.70
CA GLY A 124 23.04 -14.09 -19.91
C GLY A 124 22.39 -14.64 -18.63
N ALA A 125 22.89 -14.28 -17.45
CA ALA A 125 22.36 -14.72 -16.16
C ALA A 125 21.03 -14.04 -15.82
N ILE A 126 20.29 -14.61 -14.87
CA ILE A 126 19.07 -14.06 -14.28
C ILE A 126 19.45 -13.44 -12.92
N PRO A 127 19.50 -12.10 -12.79
CA PRO A 127 19.74 -11.47 -11.50
C PRO A 127 18.51 -11.59 -10.59
N ILE A 128 18.74 -12.00 -9.33
CA ILE A 128 17.72 -12.08 -8.29
C ILE A 128 18.11 -11.13 -7.17
N VAL A 129 17.31 -10.11 -6.91
CA VAL A 129 17.58 -9.05 -5.95
C VAL A 129 16.72 -9.24 -4.72
N ALA A 130 17.37 -9.21 -3.55
CA ALA A 130 16.68 -9.08 -2.27
C ALA A 130 15.97 -7.72 -2.23
N GLY A 131 14.65 -7.72 -2.22
CA GLY A 131 13.84 -6.52 -2.08
C GLY A 131 13.95 -5.88 -0.70
N PHE A 132 13.21 -4.79 -0.47
CA PHE A 132 13.01 -4.17 0.84
C PHE A 132 14.25 -3.48 1.43
N GLN A 133 15.44 -3.69 0.94
CA GLN A 133 16.72 -3.27 1.53
C GLN A 133 17.59 -2.43 0.60
N GLY A 134 18.41 -1.58 1.19
CA GLY A 134 19.43 -0.78 0.50
C GLY A 134 20.61 -0.46 1.41
N VAL A 135 21.47 0.45 0.99
CA VAL A 135 22.61 0.94 1.75
C VAL A 135 22.58 2.46 1.86
N SER A 136 22.75 2.98 3.06
CA SER A 136 22.83 4.42 3.31
C SER A 136 24.04 5.03 2.61
N LYS A 137 23.82 6.12 1.87
CA LYS A 137 24.90 6.86 1.20
C LYS A 137 25.93 7.41 2.19
N SER A 138 25.44 7.91 3.32
CA SER A 138 26.28 8.60 4.32
C SER A 138 26.95 7.65 5.30
N THR A 139 26.19 6.75 5.93
CA THR A 139 26.71 5.89 7.01
C THR A 139 27.23 4.54 6.52
N LYS A 140 26.89 4.13 5.29
CA LYS A 140 27.13 2.80 4.73
C LYS A 140 26.42 1.66 5.47
N ASP A 141 25.53 1.99 6.38
CA ASP A 141 24.68 0.99 7.05
C ASP A 141 23.66 0.41 6.10
N ILE A 142 23.27 -0.83 6.35
CA ILE A 142 22.11 -1.44 5.70
C ILE A 142 20.85 -0.78 6.24
N THR A 143 19.92 -0.48 5.35
CA THR A 143 18.66 0.16 5.67
C THR A 143 17.51 -0.62 5.07
N THR A 144 16.34 -0.56 5.69
CA THR A 144 15.09 -1.10 5.13
C THR A 144 14.14 0.01 4.69
N LEU A 145 13.37 -0.29 3.64
CA LEU A 145 12.47 0.68 3.01
C LEU A 145 11.08 0.75 3.70
N GLY A 146 10.82 -0.13 4.65
CA GLY A 146 9.52 -0.26 5.29
C GLY A 146 8.50 -1.04 4.46
N ARG A 147 7.24 -1.04 4.86
CA ARG A 147 6.16 -1.79 4.19
C ARG A 147 6.08 -1.46 2.70
N GLY A 148 5.85 -2.47 1.87
CA GLY A 148 5.86 -2.35 0.40
C GLY A 148 7.24 -2.06 -0.19
N GLY A 149 8.31 -2.25 0.58
CA GLY A 149 9.68 -1.98 0.17
C GLY A 149 10.14 -2.82 -1.01
N SER A 150 9.72 -4.09 -1.10
CA SER A 150 10.06 -4.95 -2.25
C SER A 150 9.41 -4.50 -3.55
N ASP A 151 8.15 -4.01 -3.51
CA ASP A 151 7.49 -3.43 -4.68
C ASP A 151 8.21 -2.16 -5.13
N THR A 152 8.57 -1.30 -4.15
CA THR A 152 9.34 -0.08 -4.42
C THR A 152 10.73 -0.39 -4.99
N THR A 153 11.40 -1.42 -4.49
CA THR A 153 12.68 -1.93 -5.05
C THR A 153 12.52 -2.34 -6.51
N ALA A 154 11.48 -3.12 -6.83
CA ALA A 154 11.25 -3.61 -8.19
C ALA A 154 10.99 -2.47 -9.16
N VAL A 155 10.14 -1.52 -8.79
CA VAL A 155 9.84 -0.36 -9.65
C VAL A 155 11.05 0.56 -9.81
N ALA A 156 11.84 0.78 -8.75
CA ALA A 156 13.04 1.60 -8.82
C ALA A 156 14.12 0.98 -9.73
N LEU A 157 14.33 -0.33 -9.63
CA LEU A 157 15.23 -1.06 -10.53
C LEU A 157 14.68 -1.09 -11.97
N ALA A 158 13.38 -1.27 -12.16
CA ALA A 158 12.75 -1.22 -13.48
C ALA A 158 12.97 0.13 -14.16
N ALA A 159 12.82 1.22 -13.41
CA ALA A 159 13.11 2.58 -13.90
C ALA A 159 14.57 2.75 -14.29
N ALA A 160 15.52 2.35 -13.42
CA ALA A 160 16.95 2.52 -13.66
C ALA A 160 17.47 1.63 -14.81
N LEU A 161 16.89 0.46 -14.99
CA LEU A 161 17.21 -0.47 -16.07
C LEU A 161 16.45 -0.17 -17.36
N LYS A 162 15.46 0.72 -17.33
CA LYS A 162 14.53 1.00 -18.44
C LYS A 162 13.81 -0.28 -18.90
N ALA A 163 13.30 -1.04 -17.95
CA ALA A 163 12.58 -2.25 -18.23
C ALA A 163 11.28 -1.96 -18.99
N ASP A 164 10.93 -2.79 -19.96
CA ASP A 164 9.68 -2.66 -20.73
C ASP A 164 8.46 -2.81 -19.85
N THR A 165 8.55 -3.64 -18.79
CA THR A 165 7.45 -3.92 -17.87
C THR A 165 7.97 -4.28 -16.49
N CYS A 166 7.26 -3.84 -15.46
CA CYS A 166 7.42 -4.30 -14.07
C CYS A 166 6.19 -5.13 -13.67
N GLU A 167 6.33 -6.43 -13.67
CA GLU A 167 5.28 -7.36 -13.22
C GLU A 167 5.36 -7.54 -11.71
N ILE A 168 4.26 -7.25 -11.01
CA ILE A 168 4.11 -7.47 -9.56
C ILE A 168 3.24 -8.70 -9.36
N TYR A 169 3.84 -9.78 -8.90
CA TYR A 169 3.16 -11.04 -8.64
C TYR A 169 2.71 -11.14 -7.18
N THR A 170 1.42 -11.46 -7.00
CA THR A 170 0.73 -11.54 -5.71
C THR A 170 -0.13 -12.81 -5.63
N ASP A 171 -0.92 -12.95 -4.57
CA ASP A 171 -1.84 -14.08 -4.32
C ASP A 171 -3.24 -13.89 -4.91
N VAL A 172 -3.48 -12.80 -5.64
CA VAL A 172 -4.74 -12.51 -6.32
C VAL A 172 -4.52 -12.20 -7.80
N ASP A 173 -5.56 -12.35 -8.62
CA ASP A 173 -5.48 -12.24 -10.08
C ASP A 173 -5.40 -10.80 -10.61
N GLY A 174 -4.89 -9.86 -9.83
CA GLY A 174 -4.78 -8.45 -10.20
C GLY A 174 -5.36 -7.53 -9.13
N ILE A 175 -5.70 -6.30 -9.51
CA ILE A 175 -6.41 -5.34 -8.65
C ILE A 175 -7.90 -5.54 -8.85
N PHE A 176 -8.62 -5.71 -7.73
CA PHE A 176 -10.06 -5.98 -7.72
C PHE A 176 -10.86 -4.72 -7.38
N THR A 177 -12.14 -4.73 -7.73
CA THR A 177 -13.11 -3.68 -7.40
C THR A 177 -13.34 -3.50 -5.89
N ALA A 178 -13.02 -4.51 -5.09
CA ALA A 178 -12.92 -4.48 -3.62
C ALA A 178 -11.99 -5.61 -3.17
N ASP A 179 -11.60 -5.64 -1.90
CA ASP A 179 -10.85 -6.78 -1.36
C ASP A 179 -11.71 -8.07 -1.46
N PRO A 180 -11.28 -9.08 -2.22
CA PRO A 180 -12.06 -10.31 -2.42
C PRO A 180 -12.24 -11.14 -1.13
N ARG A 181 -11.47 -10.85 -0.07
CA ARG A 181 -11.66 -11.44 1.26
C ARG A 181 -12.89 -10.88 1.97
N ILE A 182 -13.31 -9.65 1.60
CA ILE A 182 -14.50 -8.97 2.13
C ILE A 182 -15.68 -9.16 1.17
N VAL A 183 -15.48 -8.88 -0.11
CA VAL A 183 -16.51 -8.98 -1.15
C VAL A 183 -16.17 -10.12 -2.10
N LYS A 184 -16.78 -11.28 -1.89
CA LYS A 184 -16.50 -12.48 -2.71
C LYS A 184 -16.82 -12.29 -4.20
N LYS A 185 -17.75 -11.39 -4.53
CA LYS A 185 -18.14 -11.05 -5.89
C LYS A 185 -17.33 -9.92 -6.52
N ALA A 186 -16.25 -9.48 -5.87
CA ALA A 186 -15.34 -8.53 -6.47
C ALA A 186 -14.72 -9.12 -7.76
N HIS A 187 -14.53 -8.31 -8.78
CA HIS A 187 -13.89 -8.76 -10.02
C HIS A 187 -12.59 -8.02 -10.30
N PRO A 188 -11.63 -8.66 -10.98
CA PRO A 188 -10.37 -8.03 -11.33
C PRO A 188 -10.59 -6.98 -12.42
N LEU A 189 -9.90 -5.87 -12.30
CA LEU A 189 -9.88 -4.79 -13.28
C LEU A 189 -8.83 -5.12 -14.35
N LYS A 190 -9.15 -4.94 -15.63
CA LYS A 190 -8.15 -5.08 -16.71
C LYS A 190 -7.15 -3.93 -16.71
N HIS A 191 -7.65 -2.72 -16.50
CA HIS A 191 -6.88 -1.49 -16.48
C HIS A 191 -7.37 -0.60 -15.32
N ILE A 192 -6.44 0.12 -14.71
CA ILE A 192 -6.72 1.11 -13.67
C ILE A 192 -5.67 2.22 -13.77
N THR A 193 -6.03 3.47 -13.48
CA THR A 193 -5.04 4.55 -13.51
C THR A 193 -4.15 4.57 -12.27
N TYR A 194 -2.96 5.16 -12.41
CA TYR A 194 -2.07 5.38 -11.27
C TYR A 194 -2.75 6.19 -10.17
N GLU A 195 -3.54 7.19 -10.53
CA GLU A 195 -4.28 8.04 -9.59
C GLU A 195 -5.31 7.24 -8.78
N GLU A 196 -6.08 6.38 -9.44
CA GLU A 196 -7.06 5.52 -8.77
C GLU A 196 -6.39 4.50 -7.85
N VAL A 197 -5.27 3.88 -8.29
CA VAL A 197 -4.51 2.95 -7.43
C VAL A 197 -3.90 3.66 -6.23
N LEU A 198 -3.41 4.89 -6.39
CA LEU A 198 -2.90 5.70 -5.28
C LEU A 198 -3.99 5.95 -4.25
N GLU A 199 -5.18 6.36 -4.68
CA GLU A 199 -6.32 6.56 -3.77
C GLU A 199 -6.74 5.25 -3.09
N LEU A 200 -6.87 4.15 -3.83
CA LEU A 200 -7.20 2.85 -3.25
C LEU A 200 -6.15 2.41 -2.22
N SER A 201 -4.86 2.52 -2.56
CA SER A 201 -3.75 2.10 -1.68
C SER A 201 -3.65 2.98 -0.43
N ALA A 202 -3.86 4.30 -0.56
CA ALA A 202 -3.86 5.22 0.57
C ALA A 202 -5.05 5.01 1.52
N ASN A 203 -6.10 4.36 1.03
CA ASN A 203 -7.34 4.11 1.78
C ASN A 203 -7.54 2.64 2.17
N GLY A 204 -6.47 1.84 2.22
CA GLY A 204 -6.49 0.50 2.79
C GLY A 204 -6.48 -0.67 1.80
N ALA A 205 -6.48 -0.43 0.49
CA ALA A 205 -6.28 -1.51 -0.47
C ALA A 205 -4.85 -2.06 -0.40
N LYS A 206 -4.69 -3.38 -0.28
CA LYS A 206 -3.42 -4.03 0.09
C LYS A 206 -2.60 -4.55 -1.10
N VAL A 207 -3.07 -4.42 -2.34
CA VAL A 207 -2.44 -5.07 -3.50
C VAL A 207 -1.12 -4.41 -3.89
N LEU A 208 -1.06 -3.07 -3.89
CA LEU A 208 0.15 -2.29 -4.12
C LEU A 208 0.32 -1.26 -3.02
N HIS A 209 1.56 -0.97 -2.66
CA HIS A 209 1.84 0.12 -1.74
C HIS A 209 1.90 1.46 -2.48
N SER A 210 1.29 2.53 -1.92
CA SER A 210 1.20 3.86 -2.55
C SER A 210 2.56 4.39 -3.04
N ARG A 211 3.62 4.22 -2.24
CA ARG A 211 4.98 4.63 -2.57
C ARG A 211 5.53 3.98 -3.86
N CYS A 212 5.23 2.70 -4.08
CA CYS A 212 5.58 1.99 -5.31
C CYS A 212 4.86 2.60 -6.52
N VAL A 213 3.57 2.90 -6.38
CA VAL A 213 2.73 3.48 -7.44
C VAL A 213 3.17 4.91 -7.77
N GLU A 214 3.48 5.74 -6.76
CA GLU A 214 4.06 7.08 -6.95
C GLU A 214 5.37 7.03 -7.75
N TYR A 215 6.23 6.07 -7.41
CA TYR A 215 7.50 5.87 -8.09
C TYR A 215 7.27 5.45 -9.55
N ALA A 216 6.37 4.48 -9.78
CA ALA A 216 6.01 4.00 -11.11
C ALA A 216 5.45 5.14 -11.98
N ARG A 217 4.53 5.94 -11.44
CA ARG A 217 3.96 7.11 -12.11
C ARG A 217 5.03 8.14 -12.47
N ARG A 218 5.89 8.49 -11.50
CA ARG A 218 6.94 9.50 -11.68
C ARG A 218 7.94 9.12 -12.78
N PHE A 219 8.34 7.86 -12.82
CA PHE A 219 9.35 7.36 -13.77
C PHE A 219 8.73 6.69 -15.01
N LYS A 220 7.40 6.72 -15.12
CA LYS A 220 6.64 6.12 -16.25
C LYS A 220 6.97 4.65 -16.47
N VAL A 221 7.10 3.90 -15.38
CA VAL A 221 7.34 2.45 -15.43
C VAL A 221 6.01 1.75 -15.68
N PRO A 222 5.84 0.98 -16.79
CA PRO A 222 4.64 0.17 -16.99
C PRO A 222 4.56 -0.91 -15.91
N VAL A 223 3.46 -0.92 -15.14
CA VAL A 223 3.25 -1.89 -14.06
C VAL A 223 2.11 -2.83 -14.43
N HIS A 224 2.36 -4.12 -14.25
CA HIS A 224 1.39 -5.18 -14.49
C HIS A 224 1.24 -6.04 -13.24
N VAL A 225 0.07 -6.03 -12.62
CA VAL A 225 -0.23 -6.80 -11.41
C VAL A 225 -0.86 -8.12 -11.79
N ARG A 226 -0.25 -9.22 -11.34
CA ARG A 226 -0.65 -10.58 -11.73
C ARG A 226 -0.61 -11.55 -10.53
N SER A 227 -1.26 -12.69 -10.67
CA SER A 227 -1.11 -13.79 -9.72
C SER A 227 0.10 -14.65 -10.04
N SER A 228 0.86 -15.04 -9.00
CA SER A 228 1.90 -16.08 -9.14
C SER A 228 1.32 -17.49 -9.21
N PHE A 229 0.04 -17.67 -8.93
CA PHE A 229 -0.68 -18.94 -8.84
C PHE A 229 -1.51 -19.28 -10.10
N SER A 230 -1.74 -18.29 -10.96
CA SER A 230 -2.53 -18.47 -12.18
C SER A 230 -1.84 -17.83 -13.39
N ASN A 231 -2.40 -18.09 -14.58
CA ASN A 231 -1.96 -17.49 -15.84
C ASN A 231 -2.97 -16.46 -16.36
N LYS A 232 -3.91 -16.00 -15.50
CA LYS A 232 -4.84 -14.94 -15.88
C LYS A 232 -4.11 -13.65 -16.22
N GLU A 233 -4.75 -12.81 -17.03
CA GLU A 233 -4.13 -11.61 -17.59
C GLU A 233 -3.65 -10.65 -16.50
N GLY A 234 -4.47 -10.43 -15.45
CA GLY A 234 -4.16 -9.47 -14.39
C GLY A 234 -4.60 -8.05 -14.71
N THR A 235 -3.97 -7.07 -14.04
CA THR A 235 -4.33 -5.65 -14.14
C THR A 235 -3.15 -4.81 -14.59
N TRP A 236 -3.33 -3.99 -15.62
CA TRP A 236 -2.36 -2.99 -16.05
C TRP A 236 -2.63 -1.64 -15.39
N LEU A 237 -1.56 -1.02 -14.86
CA LEU A 237 -1.59 0.38 -14.48
C LEU A 237 -1.32 1.23 -15.71
N ILE A 238 -2.22 2.18 -15.98
CA ILE A 238 -2.15 3.06 -17.14
C ILE A 238 -2.19 4.53 -16.71
N SER A 239 -1.65 5.41 -17.55
CA SER A 239 -1.87 6.84 -17.42
C SER A 239 -3.26 7.21 -17.94
N ASP A 240 -3.85 8.28 -17.44
CA ASP A 240 -5.19 8.72 -17.87
C ASP A 240 -5.27 8.98 -19.39
N ASN A 241 -4.17 9.44 -20.00
CA ASN A 241 -4.05 9.67 -21.43
C ASN A 241 -4.04 8.39 -22.29
N GLU A 242 -3.80 7.23 -21.69
CA GLU A 242 -3.76 5.92 -22.38
C GLU A 242 -5.14 5.24 -22.40
N ARG A 243 -6.10 5.82 -21.70
CA ARG A 243 -7.50 5.38 -21.81
C ARG A 243 -8.01 5.62 -23.22
N LYS A 244 -8.53 4.57 -23.85
CA LYS A 244 -9.06 4.67 -25.22
C LYS A 244 -10.28 5.62 -25.24
N PRO A 245 -10.29 6.66 -26.09
CA PRO A 245 -11.47 7.50 -26.26
C PRO A 245 -12.65 6.66 -26.75
N GLY A 246 -13.84 6.86 -26.17
CA GLY A 246 -15.08 6.27 -26.66
C GLY A 246 -15.59 5.02 -25.90
N MET A 247 -14.87 4.50 -24.91
CA MET A 247 -15.49 3.59 -23.94
C MET A 247 -16.08 4.41 -22.80
N GLU A 248 -17.36 4.19 -22.48
CA GLU A 248 -17.93 4.63 -21.21
C GLU A 248 -17.07 4.06 -20.08
N GLN A 249 -16.49 4.95 -19.28
CA GLN A 249 -15.67 4.57 -18.15
C GLN A 249 -16.58 4.07 -17.02
N PRO A 250 -16.20 3.03 -16.28
CA PRO A 250 -16.89 2.73 -15.05
C PRO A 250 -16.82 3.98 -14.16
N ILE A 251 -17.95 4.41 -13.66
CA ILE A 251 -18.06 5.58 -12.78
C ILE A 251 -17.19 5.35 -11.53
N ILE A 252 -17.16 4.10 -11.09
CA ILE A 252 -16.43 3.62 -9.91
C ILE A 252 -15.46 2.52 -10.32
N SER A 253 -14.21 2.67 -9.94
CA SER A 253 -13.15 1.68 -10.17
C SER A 253 -13.02 0.71 -9.01
N GLY A 254 -13.28 1.16 -7.78
CA GLY A 254 -13.19 0.27 -6.63
C GLY A 254 -13.56 0.89 -5.29
N ILE A 255 -13.60 0.01 -4.29
CA ILE A 255 -13.92 0.33 -2.91
C ILE A 255 -12.80 -0.18 -2.02
N ALA A 256 -12.21 0.70 -1.23
CA ALA A 256 -11.22 0.36 -0.22
C ALA A 256 -11.81 0.49 1.19
N GLN A 257 -11.32 -0.34 2.11
CA GLN A 257 -11.65 -0.28 3.53
C GLN A 257 -10.38 -0.17 4.35
N ASP A 258 -10.35 0.76 5.30
CA ASP A 258 -9.28 0.92 6.26
C ASP A 258 -9.81 0.82 7.69
N LEU A 259 -9.21 -0.08 8.48
CA LEU A 259 -9.48 -0.30 9.91
C LEU A 259 -8.33 0.22 10.79
N GLY A 260 -7.31 0.77 10.21
CA GLY A 260 -6.07 1.20 10.89
C GLY A 260 -6.14 2.59 11.49
N ASP A 261 -7.18 3.36 11.21
CA ASP A 261 -7.34 4.73 11.69
C ASP A 261 -8.18 4.80 12.98
N ALA A 262 -7.90 5.83 13.79
CA ALA A 262 -8.72 6.27 14.91
C ALA A 262 -9.21 7.71 14.67
N LYS A 263 -10.34 8.06 15.28
CA LYS A 263 -10.94 9.37 15.24
C LYS A 263 -10.63 10.12 16.55
N VAL A 264 -10.14 11.33 16.43
CA VAL A 264 -9.93 12.25 17.54
C VAL A 264 -10.83 13.49 17.35
N THR A 265 -11.64 13.79 18.35
CA THR A 265 -12.48 14.99 18.35
C THR A 265 -12.04 15.93 19.46
N ILE A 266 -11.72 17.17 19.11
CA ILE A 266 -11.41 18.25 20.04
C ILE A 266 -12.69 19.07 20.21
N ILE A 267 -13.27 19.00 21.40
CA ILE A 267 -14.59 19.58 21.70
C ILE A 267 -14.43 20.97 22.27
N GLY A 268 -15.26 21.92 21.81
CA GLY A 268 -15.33 23.26 22.34
C GLY A 268 -14.11 24.14 22.03
N VAL A 269 -13.53 23.97 20.84
CA VAL A 269 -12.39 24.76 20.36
C VAL A 269 -12.84 26.20 20.08
N PRO A 270 -12.14 27.25 20.60
CA PRO A 270 -12.44 28.64 20.27
C PRO A 270 -12.33 28.91 18.76
N ASP A 271 -13.39 29.38 18.15
CA ASP A 271 -13.46 29.70 16.71
C ASP A 271 -12.78 31.05 16.43
N LYS A 272 -11.46 31.02 16.37
CA LYS A 272 -10.59 32.17 16.14
C LYS A 272 -9.54 31.85 15.07
N PRO A 273 -9.17 32.84 14.23
CA PRO A 273 -8.02 32.67 13.33
C PRO A 273 -6.76 32.24 14.08
N GLY A 274 -6.06 31.20 13.54
CA GLY A 274 -4.82 30.67 14.11
C GLY A 274 -5.01 29.46 15.05
N THR A 275 -6.20 29.20 15.59
CA THR A 275 -6.42 28.06 16.50
C THR A 275 -6.14 26.72 15.82
N ALA A 276 -6.68 26.52 14.62
CA ALA A 276 -6.40 25.30 13.85
C ALA A 276 -4.91 25.15 13.54
N ALA A 277 -4.22 26.26 13.18
CA ALA A 277 -2.77 26.22 12.94
C ALA A 277 -2.01 25.72 14.18
N SER A 278 -2.28 26.27 15.36
CA SER A 278 -1.62 25.85 16.61
C SER A 278 -1.87 24.38 16.95
N ILE A 279 -3.09 23.88 16.73
CA ILE A 279 -3.44 22.46 16.95
C ILE A 279 -2.60 21.57 16.02
N PHE A 280 -2.65 21.84 14.71
CA PHE A 280 -2.03 20.94 13.73
C PHE A 280 -0.48 21.07 13.67
N GLU A 281 0.08 22.25 14.00
CA GLU A 281 1.53 22.40 14.22
C GLU A 281 2.03 21.54 15.38
N SER A 282 1.27 21.50 16.47
CA SER A 282 1.61 20.65 17.62
C SER A 282 1.59 19.16 17.26
N ILE A 283 0.55 18.71 16.55
CA ILE A 283 0.43 17.33 16.06
C ILE A 283 1.56 16.97 15.09
N ALA A 284 1.88 17.89 14.16
CA ALA A 284 2.97 17.70 13.20
C ALA A 284 4.33 17.62 13.90
N THR A 285 4.59 18.47 14.91
CA THR A 285 5.80 18.44 15.73
C THR A 285 5.93 17.11 16.49
N ALA A 286 4.81 16.54 16.92
CA ALA A 286 4.78 15.20 17.50
C ALA A 286 5.00 14.10 16.44
N GLY A 287 5.06 14.40 15.15
CA GLY A 287 5.27 13.44 14.07
C GLY A 287 4.07 12.49 13.86
N VAL A 288 2.86 12.98 14.08
CA VAL A 288 1.60 12.27 13.82
C VAL A 288 1.06 12.71 12.47
N ASN A 289 0.82 11.76 11.57
CA ASN A 289 0.12 12.02 10.32
C ASN A 289 -1.39 12.07 10.57
N ILE A 290 -2.06 12.98 9.89
CA ILE A 290 -3.53 13.10 9.90
C ILE A 290 -4.06 12.96 8.49
N ASP A 291 -5.29 12.45 8.36
CA ASP A 291 -5.95 12.29 7.06
C ASP A 291 -7.20 13.17 6.97
N MET A 292 -8.36 12.68 7.36
CA MET A 292 -9.59 13.44 7.29
C MET A 292 -9.61 14.51 8.38
N ILE A 293 -9.94 15.76 8.01
CA ILE A 293 -10.17 16.85 8.96
C ILE A 293 -11.57 17.41 8.71
N VAL A 294 -12.38 17.48 9.76
CA VAL A 294 -13.72 18.08 9.72
C VAL A 294 -13.82 19.11 10.83
N GLN A 295 -14.13 20.34 10.45
CA GLN A 295 -14.44 21.43 11.38
C GLN A 295 -15.81 21.99 11.03
N ASN A 296 -16.70 22.08 11.99
CA ASN A 296 -17.98 22.74 11.83
C ASN A 296 -17.85 24.24 12.05
N VAL A 297 -18.71 25.01 11.41
CA VAL A 297 -18.84 26.44 11.73
C VAL A 297 -19.59 26.54 13.06
N SER A 298 -19.12 27.43 13.94
CA SER A 298 -19.81 27.72 15.20
C SER A 298 -21.27 28.11 14.95
N VAL A 299 -22.20 27.27 15.43
CA VAL A 299 -23.64 27.57 15.35
C VAL A 299 -24.07 28.18 16.65
N GLY A 300 -24.45 29.49 16.61
CA GLY A 300 -24.91 30.23 17.77
C GLY A 300 -23.87 31.17 18.39
N SER A 301 -24.18 31.73 19.56
CA SER A 301 -23.36 32.75 20.23
C SER A 301 -22.19 32.19 21.05
N SER A 302 -21.90 30.88 20.99
CA SER A 302 -20.87 30.27 21.83
C SER A 302 -19.44 30.64 21.42
N GLY A 303 -19.21 30.95 20.13
CA GLY A 303 -17.87 31.20 19.58
C GLY A 303 -16.94 29.97 19.67
N LYS A 304 -17.50 28.77 19.77
CA LYS A 304 -16.79 27.50 19.88
C LYS A 304 -17.25 26.54 18.79
N THR A 305 -16.34 25.69 18.33
CA THR A 305 -16.58 24.64 17.35
C THR A 305 -15.89 23.34 17.78
N ASP A 306 -16.27 22.25 17.16
CA ASP A 306 -15.54 20.99 17.31
C ASP A 306 -14.65 20.75 16.09
N VAL A 307 -13.45 20.24 16.35
CA VAL A 307 -12.50 19.85 15.32
C VAL A 307 -12.26 18.34 15.42
N THR A 308 -12.61 17.62 14.38
CA THR A 308 -12.43 16.16 14.31
C THR A 308 -11.42 15.83 13.22
N PHE A 309 -10.52 14.90 13.50
CA PHE A 309 -9.59 14.36 12.51
C PHE A 309 -9.37 12.87 12.71
N THR A 310 -8.84 12.20 11.68
CA THR A 310 -8.39 10.80 11.76
C THR A 310 -6.86 10.72 11.73
N CYS A 311 -6.32 9.77 12.46
CA CYS A 311 -4.90 9.43 12.49
C CYS A 311 -4.73 7.91 12.64
N PRO A 312 -3.54 7.36 12.31
CA PRO A 312 -3.26 5.95 12.58
C PRO A 312 -3.46 5.60 14.06
N LYS A 313 -4.10 4.46 14.35
CA LYS A 313 -4.33 3.99 15.74
C LYS A 313 -3.04 3.95 16.56
N ALA A 314 -1.93 3.54 15.94
CA ALA A 314 -0.62 3.48 16.58
C ALA A 314 -0.12 4.84 17.09
N ASP A 315 -0.59 5.94 16.49
CA ASP A 315 -0.23 7.30 16.87
C ASP A 315 -1.27 7.97 17.79
N GLY A 316 -2.39 7.32 18.07
CA GLY A 316 -3.52 7.88 18.83
C GLY A 316 -3.13 8.40 20.22
N GLU A 317 -2.44 7.58 21.03
CA GLU A 317 -1.98 8.02 22.36
C GLU A 317 -1.02 9.22 22.28
N LYS A 318 -0.18 9.25 21.25
CA LYS A 318 0.77 10.33 21.04
C LYS A 318 0.05 11.62 20.66
N ALA A 319 -0.97 11.53 19.81
CA ALA A 319 -1.83 12.65 19.46
C ALA A 319 -2.56 13.21 20.68
N LEU A 320 -3.17 12.35 21.51
CA LEU A 320 -3.86 12.76 22.73
C LEU A 320 -2.92 13.45 23.72
N LYS A 321 -1.75 12.89 23.99
CA LYS A 321 -0.75 13.52 24.88
C LYS A 321 -0.30 14.89 24.40
N CYS A 322 -0.10 15.03 23.09
CA CYS A 322 0.26 16.28 22.46
C CYS A 322 -0.85 17.35 22.65
N LEU A 323 -2.10 16.99 22.37
CA LEU A 323 -3.25 17.86 22.51
C LEU A 323 -3.50 18.27 23.95
N GLU A 324 -3.44 17.34 24.91
CA GLU A 324 -3.54 17.67 26.34
C GLU A 324 -2.48 18.70 26.77
N GLY A 325 -1.25 18.61 26.24
CA GLY A 325 -0.18 19.54 26.54
C GLY A 325 -0.45 20.99 26.12
N ILE A 326 -1.30 21.19 25.10
CA ILE A 326 -1.66 22.54 24.60
C ILE A 326 -3.07 22.99 25.02
N LYS A 327 -3.79 22.20 25.83
CA LYS A 327 -5.17 22.46 26.23
C LYS A 327 -5.35 23.83 26.86
N SER A 328 -4.48 24.20 27.79
CA SER A 328 -4.51 25.50 28.46
C SER A 328 -4.22 26.67 27.52
N GLN A 329 -3.40 26.46 26.50
CA GLN A 329 -3.06 27.49 25.50
C GLN A 329 -4.19 27.71 24.50
N ILE A 330 -4.81 26.64 24.03
CA ILE A 330 -5.90 26.69 23.04
C ILE A 330 -7.24 27.02 23.71
N GLY A 331 -7.53 26.42 24.87
CA GLY A 331 -8.76 26.63 25.63
C GLY A 331 -9.95 25.79 25.17
N PHE A 332 -9.70 24.60 24.63
CA PHE A 332 -10.76 23.64 24.30
C PHE A 332 -11.27 22.91 25.57
N GLU A 333 -12.46 22.32 25.47
CA GLU A 333 -13.12 21.72 26.63
C GLU A 333 -12.64 20.31 26.95
N SER A 334 -12.71 19.42 25.97
CA SER A 334 -12.35 18.00 26.13
C SER A 334 -11.87 17.37 24.85
N LEU A 335 -11.29 16.17 24.99
CA LEU A 335 -10.92 15.30 23.87
C LEU A 335 -11.80 14.05 23.91
N ASP A 336 -12.24 13.59 22.75
CA ASP A 336 -12.87 12.30 22.53
C ASP A 336 -12.00 11.48 21.58
N TYR A 337 -11.80 10.19 21.90
CA TYR A 337 -10.98 9.27 21.11
C TYR A 337 -11.76 7.99 20.82
N ASP A 338 -11.81 7.61 19.56
CA ASP A 338 -12.52 6.43 19.11
C ASP A 338 -11.69 5.65 18.08
N ASP A 339 -11.27 4.44 18.45
CA ASP A 339 -10.53 3.51 17.60
C ASP A 339 -11.40 2.40 16.98
N GLN A 340 -12.71 2.41 17.27
CA GLN A 340 -13.66 1.43 16.74
C GLN A 340 -14.34 1.93 15.46
N ILE A 341 -13.59 2.62 14.63
CA ILE A 341 -14.04 3.16 13.35
C ILE A 341 -13.47 2.39 12.17
N ALA A 342 -14.11 2.53 11.03
CA ALA A 342 -13.64 2.11 9.72
C ALA A 342 -13.83 3.25 8.72
N LYS A 343 -12.84 3.47 7.87
CA LYS A 343 -12.96 4.35 6.72
C LYS A 343 -13.25 3.51 5.48
N ILE A 344 -14.33 3.83 4.78
CA ILE A 344 -14.72 3.20 3.50
C ILE A 344 -14.58 4.26 2.42
N SER A 345 -13.81 3.97 1.39
CA SER A 345 -13.49 4.91 0.32
C SER A 345 -13.93 4.35 -1.04
N LEU A 346 -14.83 5.06 -1.68
CA LEU A 346 -15.28 4.82 -3.04
C LEU A 346 -14.37 5.61 -3.99
N VAL A 347 -13.74 4.94 -4.95
CA VAL A 347 -12.76 5.55 -5.85
C VAL A 347 -13.17 5.34 -7.30
N GLY A 348 -13.07 6.38 -8.11
CA GLY A 348 -13.32 6.33 -9.54
C GLY A 348 -13.24 7.68 -10.23
N ALA A 349 -12.53 7.76 -11.34
CA ALA A 349 -12.36 9.00 -12.11
C ALA A 349 -13.66 9.52 -12.72
N GLY A 350 -14.67 8.66 -12.93
CA GLY A 350 -15.97 9.02 -13.48
C GLY A 350 -16.88 9.78 -12.51
N MET A 351 -16.59 9.83 -11.23
CA MET A 351 -17.46 10.45 -10.22
C MET A 351 -17.66 11.96 -10.42
N LYS A 352 -16.66 12.66 -10.93
CA LYS A 352 -16.69 14.11 -11.15
C LYS A 352 -17.83 14.57 -12.07
N SER A 353 -18.18 13.75 -13.07
CA SER A 353 -19.17 14.09 -14.09
C SER A 353 -20.55 13.44 -13.89
N HIS A 354 -20.71 12.63 -12.81
CA HIS A 354 -21.94 11.86 -12.60
C HIS A 354 -22.66 12.29 -11.31
N PRO A 355 -23.69 13.14 -11.41
CA PRO A 355 -24.52 13.47 -10.27
C PRO A 355 -25.24 12.21 -9.76
N GLY A 356 -25.37 12.07 -8.44
CA GLY A 356 -26.08 10.93 -7.83
C GLY A 356 -25.18 9.85 -7.22
N VAL A 357 -23.86 9.86 -7.47
CA VAL A 357 -22.92 8.92 -6.84
C VAL A 357 -23.02 8.98 -5.32
N SER A 358 -22.97 10.18 -4.72
CA SER A 358 -23.11 10.36 -3.27
C SER A 358 -24.47 9.85 -2.75
N ALA A 359 -25.55 10.10 -3.49
CA ALA A 359 -26.89 9.64 -3.10
C ALA A 359 -26.99 8.11 -3.12
N THR A 360 -26.38 7.45 -4.10
CA THR A 360 -26.33 5.99 -4.19
C THR A 360 -25.49 5.41 -3.05
N LEU A 361 -24.32 5.99 -2.76
CA LEU A 361 -23.47 5.60 -1.65
C LEU A 361 -24.23 5.67 -0.30
N PHE A 362 -24.84 6.83 -0.01
CA PHE A 362 -25.52 7.03 1.27
C PHE A 362 -26.76 6.13 1.41
N ARG A 363 -27.46 5.86 0.32
CA ARG A 363 -28.59 4.91 0.29
C ARG A 363 -28.10 3.48 0.56
N ALA A 364 -26.98 3.07 0.00
CA ALA A 364 -26.39 1.77 0.26
C ALA A 364 -25.97 1.60 1.74
N MET A 365 -25.33 2.64 2.31
CA MET A 365 -24.98 2.69 3.74
C MET A 365 -26.23 2.56 4.63
N ALA A 366 -27.26 3.34 4.35
CA ALA A 366 -28.53 3.29 5.09
C ALA A 366 -29.18 1.90 5.01
N LYS A 367 -29.21 1.29 3.81
CA LYS A 367 -29.74 -0.08 3.62
C LYS A 367 -28.97 -1.14 4.38
N ALA A 368 -27.65 -0.96 4.52
CA ALA A 368 -26.78 -1.83 5.32
C ALA A 368 -26.93 -1.60 6.84
N GLY A 369 -27.67 -0.58 7.27
CA GLY A 369 -27.78 -0.18 8.67
C GLY A 369 -26.51 0.45 9.24
N ALA A 370 -25.60 0.93 8.38
CA ALA A 370 -24.35 1.54 8.78
C ALA A 370 -24.50 3.07 8.88
N ASN A 371 -24.26 3.60 10.08
CA ASN A 371 -24.29 5.04 10.30
C ASN A 371 -23.02 5.73 9.79
N ILE A 372 -23.17 6.94 9.27
CA ILE A 372 -22.04 7.76 8.77
C ILE A 372 -21.67 8.76 9.86
N GLU A 373 -20.41 8.74 10.30
CA GLU A 373 -19.89 9.65 11.31
C GLU A 373 -19.10 10.82 10.71
N MET A 374 -18.39 10.60 9.60
CA MET A 374 -17.66 11.62 8.87
C MET A 374 -17.74 11.36 7.36
N ILE A 375 -17.62 12.42 6.59
CA ILE A 375 -17.58 12.38 5.12
C ILE A 375 -16.45 13.27 4.64
N SER A 376 -15.68 12.78 3.67
CA SER A 376 -14.68 13.57 2.93
C SER A 376 -14.76 13.24 1.45
N THR A 377 -14.62 14.25 0.61
CA THR A 377 -14.71 14.09 -0.84
C THR A 377 -13.52 14.72 -1.54
N SER A 378 -13.07 14.10 -2.63
CA SER A 378 -12.14 14.67 -3.60
C SER A 378 -12.72 14.52 -5.01
N GLU A 379 -11.97 14.86 -6.06
CA GLU A 379 -12.43 14.73 -7.45
C GLU A 379 -12.71 13.26 -7.84
N ILE A 380 -11.96 12.32 -7.29
CA ILE A 380 -12.00 10.89 -7.64
C ILE A 380 -12.27 9.97 -6.45
N ARG A 381 -12.63 10.54 -5.27
CA ARG A 381 -12.87 9.75 -4.06
C ARG A 381 -13.99 10.34 -3.20
N ILE A 382 -14.81 9.45 -2.63
CA ILE A 382 -15.71 9.77 -1.52
C ILE A 382 -15.38 8.80 -0.40
N SER A 383 -14.95 9.33 0.76
CA SER A 383 -14.67 8.55 1.96
C SER A 383 -15.73 8.81 3.02
N VAL A 384 -16.18 7.75 3.66
CA VAL A 384 -17.08 7.80 4.81
C VAL A 384 -16.45 7.06 5.98
N VAL A 385 -16.65 7.56 7.18
CA VAL A 385 -16.28 6.88 8.42
C VAL A 385 -17.54 6.31 9.04
N THR A 386 -17.47 5.06 9.46
CA THR A 386 -18.55 4.32 10.12
C THR A 386 -17.97 3.44 11.24
N ARG A 387 -18.79 2.73 11.99
CA ARG A 387 -18.34 1.75 12.96
C ARG A 387 -17.62 0.59 12.28
N SER A 388 -16.52 0.13 12.88
CA SER A 388 -15.73 -0.99 12.34
C SER A 388 -16.54 -2.28 12.20
N SER A 389 -17.51 -2.51 13.11
CA SER A 389 -18.44 -3.66 13.07
C SER A 389 -19.36 -3.66 11.85
N ASP A 390 -19.68 -2.49 11.31
CA ASP A 390 -20.62 -2.34 10.20
C ASP A 390 -19.94 -2.31 8.84
N ALA A 391 -18.61 -2.11 8.83
CA ALA A 391 -17.85 -1.89 7.61
C ALA A 391 -17.96 -3.03 6.58
N PRO A 392 -17.84 -4.32 6.92
CA PRO A 392 -17.95 -5.39 5.92
C PRO A 392 -19.28 -5.38 5.18
N LYS A 393 -20.40 -5.23 5.91
CA LYS A 393 -21.76 -5.17 5.32
C LYS A 393 -21.93 -3.93 4.46
N ALA A 394 -21.38 -2.80 4.91
CA ALA A 394 -21.44 -1.55 4.17
C ALA A 394 -20.67 -1.65 2.85
N VAL A 395 -19.45 -2.20 2.86
CA VAL A 395 -18.64 -2.40 1.65
C VAL A 395 -19.36 -3.30 0.65
N GLU A 396 -19.94 -4.41 1.09
CA GLU A 396 -20.70 -5.33 0.23
C GLU A 396 -21.96 -4.65 -0.37
N ALA A 397 -22.72 -3.92 0.46
CA ALA A 397 -23.90 -3.19 0.00
C ALA A 397 -23.57 -2.07 -1.02
N ILE A 398 -22.45 -1.36 -0.81
CA ILE A 398 -21.97 -0.33 -1.72
C ILE A 398 -21.54 -0.99 -3.04
N HIS A 399 -20.80 -2.09 -2.99
CA HIS A 399 -20.31 -2.81 -4.15
C HIS A 399 -21.46 -3.25 -5.05
N THR A 400 -22.49 -3.86 -4.48
CA THR A 400 -23.71 -4.25 -5.20
C THR A 400 -24.50 -3.04 -5.73
N ALA A 401 -24.59 -1.95 -4.95
CA ALA A 401 -25.34 -0.75 -5.37
C ALA A 401 -24.71 -0.02 -6.57
N PHE A 402 -23.41 -0.18 -6.79
CA PHE A 402 -22.69 0.33 -7.95
C PHE A 402 -22.50 -0.70 -9.06
N GLU A 403 -23.21 -1.83 -9.00
CA GLU A 403 -23.20 -2.88 -10.03
C GLU A 403 -21.80 -3.46 -10.31
N LEU A 404 -20.97 -3.54 -9.25
CA LEU A 404 -19.61 -4.07 -9.33
C LEU A 404 -19.53 -5.58 -9.10
N ASP A 405 -20.66 -6.26 -8.90
CA ASP A 405 -20.71 -7.69 -8.64
C ASP A 405 -20.37 -8.50 -9.89
N SER A 406 -19.48 -9.48 -9.74
CA SER A 406 -19.19 -10.50 -10.75
C SER A 406 -20.17 -11.67 -10.65
N GLU A 407 -20.36 -12.38 -11.77
CA GLU A 407 -21.11 -13.64 -11.78
C GLU A 407 -20.38 -14.75 -11.00
N ASN A 408 -19.04 -14.72 -11.01
CA ASN A 408 -18.20 -15.70 -10.34
C ASN A 408 -17.55 -15.12 -9.09
N GLU A 409 -17.31 -15.98 -8.08
CA GLU A 409 -16.57 -15.59 -6.90
C GLU A 409 -15.08 -15.40 -7.22
N ALA A 410 -14.48 -14.39 -6.60
CA ALA A 410 -13.06 -14.12 -6.68
C ALA A 410 -12.25 -15.19 -5.94
N VAL A 411 -11.08 -15.54 -6.48
CA VAL A 411 -10.18 -16.54 -5.87
C VAL A 411 -9.00 -15.83 -5.22
N VAL A 412 -8.77 -16.12 -3.95
CA VAL A 412 -7.55 -15.77 -3.22
C VAL A 412 -6.75 -17.05 -3.02
N TYR A 413 -5.54 -17.10 -3.59
CA TYR A 413 -4.77 -18.35 -3.68
C TYR A 413 -3.95 -18.64 -2.43
N ALA A 414 -3.60 -17.62 -1.64
CA ALA A 414 -2.85 -17.79 -0.39
C ALA A 414 -3.48 -16.96 0.73
N GLY A 415 -3.68 -17.61 1.88
CA GLY A 415 -4.53 -17.10 2.95
C GLY A 415 -3.87 -16.15 3.95
N THR A 416 -2.65 -15.70 3.76
CA THR A 416 -2.00 -14.78 4.70
C THR A 416 -2.48 -13.34 4.44
N GLY A 417 -3.66 -13.03 4.95
CA GLY A 417 -4.22 -11.68 4.96
C GLY A 417 -3.72 -10.83 6.11
N ARG A 418 -2.40 -10.81 6.37
CA ARG A 418 -1.80 -9.92 7.36
C ARG A 418 -1.18 -8.69 6.74
#